data_305678ed4c1656b7f9f21c87e072bfae
#
_entry.id   305678ed4c1656b7f9f21c87e072bfae
#
_cell.length_a   1.000
_cell.length_b   1.000
_cell.length_c   1.000
_cell.angle_alpha   90.00
_cell.angle_beta   90.00
_cell.angle_gamma   90.00
#
_symmetry.space_group_name_H-M   'P 1'
#
loop_
_entity.id
_entity.type
_entity.pdbx_description
1 polymer ?
#
loop_
_entity_poly.entity_id
_entity_poly.type
_entity_poly.pdbx_seq_one_letter_code
_entity_poly.pdbx_strand_id
1 'polypeptide(L)'
;MTIKSSLLLAYRILFPKAERSVARQSLSASLLCIGISLVPLIVVLAVSNGMIQGMTERIIGLSSSHIEAAVESSSPFVSDAASFTRFASRLKTVEGVTNAYPEIDVSALASGASYRCGVQVRAVLPEIFTENRSFASLFRVTDGDIGDFKSGAKAAVVGEETAKRLGIRSGDKFRLITAQANADGTVLPKAALLSVAAVVSSGYQELDAAWLFVPLDTGFDIIRAGAGTYSVLIETENAFSPELVRVQNSMRDAFSLDADFYRWDELNQDKYENFASTKIMLVFIMLLIVLVATINISSSLVMLVAEKRREIAVIKSLGGTRHGIALAFLAAGTAAGFGGVLIGLPIGLACAVNVKSIIVFFEKSVNAAAKFLYIIRGYDIHALAHIDLMDPAYYLSEISVVIPFRDTAVIVVSTVLLALAASVIPAYRAGNEKPLETLRKV
;
A
#
# COMPACT_ATOMS: atom_id res chain seq x y z
N MET A 1 8.58 -51.78 -0.06
CA MET A 1 8.17 -50.91 -1.18
C MET A 1 9.23 -49.83 -1.35
N THR A 2 9.76 -49.62 -2.53
CA THR A 2 10.78 -48.60 -2.78
C THR A 2 10.13 -47.21 -2.92
N ILE A 3 10.86 -46.12 -2.72
CA ILE A 3 10.35 -44.74 -2.86
C ILE A 3 9.76 -44.57 -4.28
N LYS A 4 10.42 -45.14 -5.32
CA LYS A 4 9.92 -45.10 -6.70
C LYS A 4 8.56 -45.75 -6.86
N SER A 5 8.30 -46.89 -6.21
CA SER A 5 7.00 -47.55 -6.27
C SER A 5 5.91 -46.80 -5.51
N SER A 6 6.26 -46.09 -4.41
CA SER A 6 5.33 -45.24 -3.67
C SER A 6 4.93 -44.00 -4.49
N LEU A 7 5.88 -43.37 -5.19
CA LEU A 7 5.63 -42.25 -6.11
C LEU A 7 4.77 -42.67 -7.32
N LEU A 8 5.02 -43.87 -7.88
CA LEU A 8 4.20 -44.40 -8.97
C LEU A 8 2.78 -44.71 -8.53
N LEU A 9 2.61 -45.16 -7.29
CA LEU A 9 1.29 -45.34 -6.69
C LEU A 9 0.59 -43.97 -6.50
N ALA A 10 1.31 -42.95 -5.98
CA ALA A 10 0.80 -41.59 -5.87
C ALA A 10 0.32 -41.02 -7.22
N TYR A 11 1.11 -41.20 -8.28
CA TYR A 11 0.75 -40.80 -9.64
C TYR A 11 -0.54 -41.49 -10.13
N ARG A 12 -0.70 -42.80 -9.87
CA ARG A 12 -1.92 -43.54 -10.24
C ARG A 12 -3.14 -43.12 -9.41
N ILE A 13 -2.93 -42.67 -8.17
CA ILE A 13 -3.98 -42.14 -7.30
C ILE A 13 -4.47 -40.80 -7.84
N LEU A 14 -3.54 -39.94 -8.27
CA LEU A 14 -3.85 -38.60 -8.82
C LEU A 14 -4.51 -38.68 -10.21
N PHE A 15 -4.05 -39.64 -11.06
CA PHE A 15 -4.49 -39.78 -12.46
C PHE A 15 -5.07 -41.19 -12.74
N PRO A 16 -6.20 -41.55 -12.12
CA PRO A 16 -6.83 -42.83 -12.36
C PRO A 16 -7.36 -42.91 -13.81
N LYS A 17 -7.22 -44.06 -14.46
CA LYS A 17 -7.73 -44.28 -15.82
C LYS A 17 -9.27 -44.40 -15.89
N ALA A 18 -9.96 -44.62 -14.77
CA ALA A 18 -11.41 -44.71 -14.72
C ALA A 18 -12.06 -43.34 -14.64
N GLU A 19 -12.99 -43.04 -15.54
CA GLU A 19 -13.54 -41.70 -15.77
C GLU A 19 -14.48 -41.16 -14.68
N ARG A 20 -15.01 -41.94 -13.76
CA ARG A 20 -16.01 -41.53 -12.75
C ARG A 20 -15.70 -42.04 -11.35
N SER A 21 -14.65 -41.51 -10.72
CA SER A 21 -14.37 -41.72 -9.31
C SER A 21 -14.80 -40.49 -8.53
N VAL A 22 -15.64 -40.66 -7.50
CA VAL A 22 -16.06 -39.56 -6.60
C VAL A 22 -14.85 -38.96 -5.89
N ALA A 23 -13.87 -39.79 -5.56
CA ALA A 23 -12.61 -39.36 -4.96
C ALA A 23 -11.80 -38.45 -5.87
N ARG A 24 -11.80 -38.71 -7.19
CA ARG A 24 -11.15 -37.82 -8.16
C ARG A 24 -11.83 -36.45 -8.22
N GLN A 25 -13.17 -36.42 -8.25
CA GLN A 25 -13.92 -35.16 -8.22
C GLN A 25 -13.62 -34.39 -6.94
N SER A 26 -13.58 -35.08 -5.79
CA SER A 26 -13.25 -34.46 -4.50
C SER A 26 -11.82 -33.92 -4.47
N LEU A 27 -10.84 -34.63 -5.03
CA LEU A 27 -9.45 -34.20 -5.07
C LEU A 27 -9.26 -33.01 -6.04
N SER A 28 -9.91 -33.05 -7.21
CA SER A 28 -9.90 -31.92 -8.15
C SER A 28 -10.60 -30.69 -7.58
N ALA A 29 -11.71 -30.87 -6.86
CA ALA A 29 -12.37 -29.79 -6.15
C ALA A 29 -11.47 -29.17 -5.06
N SER A 30 -10.71 -29.98 -4.32
CA SER A 30 -9.76 -29.49 -3.31
C SER A 30 -8.61 -28.69 -3.95
N LEU A 31 -8.09 -29.16 -5.08
CA LEU A 31 -7.08 -28.46 -5.85
C LEU A 31 -7.58 -27.10 -6.34
N LEU A 32 -8.80 -27.07 -6.90
CA LEU A 32 -9.46 -25.82 -7.30
C LEU A 32 -9.73 -24.91 -6.12
N CYS A 33 -10.16 -25.46 -4.99
CA CYS A 33 -10.43 -24.70 -3.77
C CYS A 33 -9.18 -23.94 -3.27
N ILE A 34 -8.01 -24.61 -3.28
CA ILE A 34 -6.73 -23.97 -2.94
C ILE A 34 -6.37 -22.91 -3.98
N GLY A 35 -6.49 -23.23 -5.26
CA GLY A 35 -6.21 -22.27 -6.33
C GLY A 35 -7.05 -21.01 -6.21
N ILE A 36 -8.36 -21.16 -6.01
CA ILE A 36 -9.30 -20.04 -5.82
C ILE A 36 -8.98 -19.25 -4.54
N SER A 37 -8.59 -19.92 -3.45
CA SER A 37 -8.24 -19.25 -2.19
C SER A 37 -6.96 -18.43 -2.28
N LEU A 38 -6.02 -18.81 -3.16
CA LEU A 38 -4.78 -18.08 -3.38
C LEU A 38 -4.98 -16.80 -4.20
N VAL A 39 -5.99 -16.75 -5.07
CA VAL A 39 -6.23 -15.57 -5.93
C VAL A 39 -6.45 -14.31 -5.10
N PRO A 40 -7.45 -14.22 -4.19
CA PRO A 40 -7.66 -13.03 -3.39
C PRO A 40 -6.46 -12.71 -2.49
N LEU A 41 -5.75 -13.72 -1.99
CA LEU A 41 -4.56 -13.54 -1.19
C LEU A 41 -3.47 -12.77 -1.95
N ILE A 42 -3.16 -13.19 -3.17
CA ILE A 42 -2.14 -12.55 -4.01
C ILE A 42 -2.57 -11.15 -4.42
N VAL A 43 -3.85 -10.97 -4.79
CA VAL A 43 -4.39 -9.66 -5.18
C VAL A 43 -4.30 -8.68 -4.02
N VAL A 44 -4.81 -9.05 -2.84
CA VAL A 44 -4.78 -8.16 -1.65
C VAL A 44 -3.35 -7.82 -1.25
N LEU A 45 -2.44 -8.80 -1.29
CA LEU A 45 -1.04 -8.56 -0.97
C LEU A 45 -0.37 -7.60 -1.95
N ALA A 46 -0.57 -7.80 -3.25
CA ALA A 46 0.01 -6.96 -4.29
C ALA A 46 -0.55 -5.53 -4.25
N VAL A 47 -1.86 -5.37 -4.05
CA VAL A 47 -2.51 -4.06 -3.91
C VAL A 47 -2.08 -3.37 -2.63
N SER A 48 -2.09 -4.06 -1.49
CA SER A 48 -1.67 -3.48 -0.20
C SER A 48 -0.22 -3.00 -0.23
N ASN A 49 0.71 -3.80 -0.77
CA ASN A 49 2.10 -3.35 -0.91
C ASN A 49 2.23 -2.18 -1.90
N GLY A 50 1.51 -2.22 -3.01
CA GLY A 50 1.51 -1.12 -3.98
C GLY A 50 0.96 0.18 -3.39
N MET A 51 -0.13 0.11 -2.61
CA MET A 51 -0.68 1.27 -1.90
C MET A 51 0.30 1.80 -0.85
N ILE A 52 0.89 0.93 -0.03
CA ILE A 52 1.89 1.33 0.97
C ILE A 52 3.07 2.00 0.29
N GLN A 53 3.61 1.42 -0.78
CA GLN A 53 4.72 2.00 -1.51
C GLN A 53 4.35 3.34 -2.16
N GLY A 54 3.21 3.42 -2.84
CA GLY A 54 2.76 4.66 -3.46
C GLY A 54 2.46 5.77 -2.45
N MET A 55 1.88 5.44 -1.29
CA MET A 55 1.70 6.40 -0.19
C MET A 55 3.05 6.84 0.38
N THR A 56 3.99 5.90 0.57
CA THR A 56 5.34 6.18 1.06
C THR A 56 6.08 7.13 0.14
N GLU A 57 6.14 6.84 -1.16
CA GLU A 57 6.79 7.68 -2.15
C GLU A 57 6.19 9.10 -2.18
N ARG A 58 4.86 9.20 -2.04
CA ARG A 58 4.18 10.50 -1.98
C ARG A 58 4.42 11.22 -0.65
N ILE A 59 4.38 10.55 0.49
CA ILE A 59 4.69 11.14 1.80
C ILE A 59 6.13 11.69 1.78
N ILE A 60 7.08 10.90 1.28
CA ILE A 60 8.48 11.33 1.15
C ILE A 60 8.58 12.55 0.22
N GLY A 61 8.00 12.45 -0.98
CA GLY A 61 8.10 13.52 -1.98
C GLY A 61 7.38 14.80 -1.60
N LEU A 62 6.24 14.70 -0.89
CA LEU A 62 5.38 15.85 -0.63
C LEU A 62 5.58 16.49 0.76
N SER A 63 5.87 15.70 1.79
CA SER A 63 5.85 16.22 3.16
C SER A 63 7.19 16.25 3.89
N SER A 64 8.08 15.29 3.68
CA SER A 64 9.27 15.14 4.53
C SER A 64 10.59 15.05 3.79
N SER A 65 10.60 14.97 2.44
CA SER A 65 11.81 14.69 1.68
C SER A 65 12.52 13.42 2.21
N HIS A 66 13.80 13.21 1.91
CA HIS A 66 14.54 12.03 2.39
C HIS A 66 15.04 12.19 3.83
N ILE A 67 15.53 13.38 4.16
CA ILE A 67 15.93 13.79 5.52
C ILE A 67 15.36 15.19 5.74
N GLU A 68 14.83 15.45 6.91
CA GLU A 68 14.39 16.76 7.35
C GLU A 68 15.33 17.25 8.44
N ALA A 69 15.88 18.45 8.25
CA ALA A 69 16.63 19.16 9.27
C ALA A 69 15.71 20.16 9.96
N ALA A 70 15.28 19.85 11.19
CA ALA A 70 14.50 20.76 12.01
C ALA A 70 15.40 21.82 12.62
N VAL A 71 15.09 23.09 12.36
CA VAL A 71 15.88 24.24 12.83
C VAL A 71 15.07 24.97 13.90
N GLU A 72 15.71 25.27 15.02
CA GLU A 72 15.04 26.00 16.10
C GLU A 72 14.71 27.44 15.67
N SER A 73 13.52 27.91 16.00
CA SER A 73 13.05 29.25 15.61
C SER A 73 13.86 30.39 16.19
N SER A 74 14.64 30.14 17.23
CA SER A 74 15.59 31.06 17.86
C SER A 74 16.95 31.12 17.13
N SER A 75 17.19 30.22 16.18
CA SER A 75 18.44 30.11 15.46
C SER A 75 18.72 31.35 14.60
N PRO A 76 19.95 31.85 14.55
CA PRO A 76 20.32 32.96 13.67
C PRO A 76 20.16 32.63 12.18
N PHE A 77 20.09 31.36 11.82
CA PHE A 77 19.92 30.91 10.42
C PHE A 77 18.52 31.19 9.89
N VAL A 78 17.51 31.33 10.75
CA VAL A 78 16.11 31.59 10.37
C VAL A 78 15.68 33.04 10.61
N SER A 79 16.65 33.96 10.66
CA SER A 79 16.36 35.40 10.83
C SER A 79 15.69 36.03 9.58
N ASP A 80 16.05 35.58 8.41
CA ASP A 80 15.52 36.01 7.11
C ASP A 80 15.66 34.92 6.04
N ALA A 81 14.96 35.08 4.92
CA ALA A 81 14.96 34.12 3.81
C ALA A 81 16.35 33.87 3.24
N ALA A 82 17.19 34.90 3.14
CA ALA A 82 18.53 34.78 2.60
C ALA A 82 19.48 33.99 3.52
N SER A 83 19.38 34.19 4.83
CA SER A 83 20.14 33.44 5.83
C SER A 83 19.73 31.97 5.85
N PHE A 84 18.44 31.71 5.75
CA PHE A 84 17.89 30.35 5.75
C PHE A 84 18.29 29.60 4.46
N THR A 85 18.24 30.26 3.31
CA THR A 85 18.71 29.71 2.04
C THR A 85 20.23 29.44 2.06
N ARG A 86 21.03 30.32 2.69
CA ARG A 86 22.47 30.05 2.88
C ARG A 86 22.72 28.83 3.76
N PHE A 87 21.94 28.66 4.83
CA PHE A 87 22.06 27.48 5.66
C PHE A 87 21.73 26.20 4.88
N ALA A 88 20.63 26.17 4.11
CA ALA A 88 20.30 25.06 3.24
C ALA A 88 21.42 24.76 2.22
N SER A 89 22.03 25.81 1.66
CA SER A 89 23.15 25.64 0.72
C SER A 89 24.42 25.05 1.39
N ARG A 90 24.64 25.28 2.68
CA ARG A 90 25.70 24.59 3.45
C ARG A 90 25.41 23.12 3.64
N LEU A 91 24.15 22.74 3.93
CA LEU A 91 23.76 21.33 4.04
C LEU A 91 23.94 20.57 2.72
N LYS A 92 23.74 21.24 1.58
CA LYS A 92 23.97 20.67 0.24
C LYS A 92 25.43 20.28 -0.01
N THR A 93 26.41 20.79 0.75
CA THR A 93 27.83 20.41 0.60
C THR A 93 28.20 19.08 1.22
N VAL A 94 27.29 18.46 1.99
CA VAL A 94 27.53 17.17 2.60
C VAL A 94 27.47 16.07 1.54
N GLU A 95 28.40 15.13 1.60
CA GLU A 95 28.46 14.00 0.66
C GLU A 95 27.19 13.15 0.71
N GLY A 96 26.64 12.86 -0.45
CA GLY A 96 25.36 12.10 -0.59
C GLY A 96 24.11 12.97 -0.62
N VAL A 97 24.20 14.29 -0.44
CA VAL A 97 23.10 15.23 -0.59
C VAL A 97 23.01 15.71 -2.02
N THR A 98 21.85 15.56 -2.61
CA THR A 98 21.57 16.05 -3.97
C THR A 98 21.04 17.47 -3.93
N ASN A 99 20.04 17.74 -3.09
CA ASN A 99 19.42 19.05 -2.93
C ASN A 99 19.03 19.31 -1.46
N ALA A 100 18.88 20.58 -1.11
CA ALA A 100 18.41 21.03 0.19
C ALA A 100 17.55 22.29 0.01
N TYR A 101 16.30 22.24 0.46
CA TYR A 101 15.31 23.31 0.29
C TYR A 101 14.82 23.77 1.65
N PRO A 102 14.97 25.07 1.99
CA PRO A 102 14.41 25.62 3.22
C PRO A 102 12.89 25.73 3.12
N GLU A 103 12.21 25.43 4.18
CA GLU A 103 10.75 25.49 4.30
C GLU A 103 10.32 26.04 5.65
N ILE A 104 9.24 26.85 5.64
CA ILE A 104 8.52 27.23 6.86
C ILE A 104 7.10 26.68 6.76
N ASP A 105 6.69 25.94 7.75
CA ASP A 105 5.35 25.36 7.86
C ASP A 105 4.57 26.03 8.98
N VAL A 106 3.31 26.45 8.69
CA VAL A 106 2.44 27.08 9.67
C VAL A 106 0.97 26.82 9.35
N SER A 107 0.17 26.56 10.38
CA SER A 107 -1.28 26.51 10.24
C SER A 107 -1.87 27.90 10.16
N ALA A 108 -2.76 28.14 9.20
CA ALA A 108 -3.39 29.42 8.95
C ALA A 108 -4.87 29.25 8.56
N LEU A 109 -5.60 30.36 8.51
CA LEU A 109 -6.96 30.42 8.01
C LEU A 109 -6.98 31.17 6.68
N ALA A 110 -7.36 30.48 5.59
CA ALA A 110 -7.60 31.09 4.31
C ALA A 110 -9.07 31.55 4.20
N SER A 111 -9.28 32.77 3.70
CA SER A 111 -10.60 33.36 3.50
C SER A 111 -10.76 33.81 2.07
N GLY A 112 -11.63 33.15 1.33
CA GLY A 112 -12.09 33.54 -0.01
C GLY A 112 -13.29 34.48 0.03
N ALA A 113 -13.99 34.59 -1.09
CA ALA A 113 -15.18 35.44 -1.20
C ALA A 113 -16.38 34.93 -0.41
N SER A 114 -16.55 33.62 -0.30
CA SER A 114 -17.76 33.00 0.29
C SER A 114 -17.46 32.16 1.53
N TYR A 115 -16.29 31.53 1.61
CA TYR A 115 -15.98 30.56 2.64
C TYR A 115 -14.58 30.79 3.26
N ARG A 116 -14.39 30.19 4.43
CA ARG A 116 -13.11 30.15 5.13
C ARG A 116 -12.75 28.70 5.44
N CYS A 117 -11.48 28.34 5.27
CA CYS A 117 -10.98 27.01 5.64
C CYS A 117 -9.61 27.11 6.32
N GLY A 118 -9.33 26.17 7.22
CA GLY A 118 -8.00 25.98 7.76
C GLY A 118 -7.08 25.43 6.67
N VAL A 119 -5.88 25.98 6.59
CA VAL A 119 -4.86 25.55 5.62
C VAL A 119 -3.51 25.44 6.31
N GLN A 120 -2.67 24.58 5.79
CA GLN A 120 -1.26 24.46 6.14
C GLN A 120 -0.45 25.22 5.08
N VAL A 121 0.16 26.31 5.52
CA VAL A 121 0.95 27.16 4.64
C VAL A 121 2.38 26.67 4.68
N ARG A 122 2.89 26.33 3.50
CA ARG A 122 4.26 25.92 3.26
C ARG A 122 4.98 27.05 2.50
N ALA A 123 5.87 27.77 3.18
CA ALA A 123 6.68 28.78 2.54
C ALA A 123 7.96 28.14 2.01
N VAL A 124 8.10 28.10 0.69
CA VAL A 124 9.16 27.37 -0.01
C VAL A 124 9.87 28.26 -1.04
N LEU A 125 11.05 27.85 -1.45
CA LEU A 125 11.71 28.48 -2.60
C LEU A 125 10.93 28.10 -3.88
N PRO A 126 10.59 29.06 -4.77
CA PRO A 126 9.89 28.76 -6.02
C PRO A 126 10.60 27.72 -6.91
N GLU A 127 11.94 27.67 -6.82
CA GLU A 127 12.80 26.76 -7.53
C GLU A 127 12.49 25.28 -7.25
N ILE A 128 11.85 24.96 -6.14
CA ILE A 128 11.45 23.58 -5.79
C ILE A 128 10.51 22.98 -6.86
N PHE A 129 9.66 23.79 -7.48
CA PHE A 129 8.75 23.34 -8.54
C PHE A 129 9.42 23.18 -9.91
N THR A 130 10.63 23.69 -10.09
CA THR A 130 11.36 23.65 -11.37
C THR A 130 12.59 22.77 -11.31
N GLU A 131 13.35 22.80 -10.23
CA GLU A 131 14.59 22.05 -10.07
C GLU A 131 14.33 20.64 -9.50
N ASN A 132 13.38 20.50 -8.60
CA ASN A 132 13.02 19.22 -8.02
C ASN A 132 11.99 18.51 -8.90
N ARG A 133 12.46 17.68 -9.84
CA ARG A 133 11.57 16.92 -10.74
C ARG A 133 10.68 15.94 -10.00
N SER A 134 11.16 15.34 -8.92
CA SER A 134 10.39 14.40 -8.11
C SER A 134 9.21 15.12 -7.46
N PHE A 135 9.44 16.25 -6.81
CA PHE A 135 8.41 17.08 -6.21
C PHE A 135 7.43 17.63 -7.26
N ALA A 136 7.94 18.22 -8.34
CA ALA A 136 7.10 18.78 -9.40
C ALA A 136 6.20 17.75 -10.07
N SER A 137 6.67 16.51 -10.25
CA SER A 137 5.89 15.42 -10.87
C SER A 137 4.71 14.96 -10.03
N LEU A 138 4.70 15.28 -8.74
CA LEU A 138 3.59 14.93 -7.84
C LEU A 138 2.38 15.86 -8.00
N PHE A 139 2.56 17.00 -8.65
CA PHE A 139 1.50 17.98 -8.85
C PHE A 139 1.09 18.07 -10.32
N ARG A 140 -0.22 18.05 -10.54
CA ARG A 140 -0.84 18.39 -11.81
C ARG A 140 -1.45 19.78 -11.70
N VAL A 141 -1.03 20.71 -12.54
CA VAL A 141 -1.65 22.04 -12.64
C VAL A 141 -3.04 21.87 -13.24
N THR A 142 -4.07 22.33 -12.52
CA THR A 142 -5.47 22.31 -12.96
C THR A 142 -5.95 23.66 -13.46
N ASP A 143 -5.35 24.76 -12.95
CA ASP A 143 -5.67 26.12 -13.38
C ASP A 143 -4.46 27.04 -13.11
N GLY A 144 -4.19 28.02 -14.01
CA GLY A 144 -3.09 28.97 -13.89
C GLY A 144 -1.74 28.45 -14.35
N ASP A 145 -0.66 29.14 -13.93
CA ASP A 145 0.73 28.79 -14.26
C ASP A 145 1.62 28.88 -13.02
N ILE A 146 2.39 27.82 -12.76
CA ILE A 146 3.39 27.82 -11.69
C ILE A 146 4.51 28.84 -11.97
N GLY A 147 4.76 29.22 -13.23
CA GLY A 147 5.70 30.27 -13.61
C GLY A 147 5.41 31.65 -12.99
N ASP A 148 4.20 31.89 -12.53
CA ASP A 148 3.80 33.13 -11.82
C ASP A 148 4.13 33.05 -10.30
N PHE A 149 4.52 31.90 -9.80
CA PHE A 149 4.98 31.73 -8.43
C PHE A 149 6.47 32.06 -8.32
N LYS A 150 6.77 33.32 -7.98
CA LYS A 150 8.15 33.87 -7.95
C LYS A 150 8.49 34.47 -6.59
N SER A 151 9.78 34.51 -6.25
CA SER A 151 10.28 35.22 -5.08
C SER A 151 9.86 36.70 -5.11
N GLY A 152 9.44 37.22 -3.95
CA GLY A 152 8.94 38.58 -3.80
C GLY A 152 7.52 38.82 -4.30
N ALA A 153 6.89 37.85 -4.96
CA ALA A 153 5.50 37.95 -5.37
C ALA A 153 4.56 37.53 -4.23
N LYS A 154 3.53 38.33 -3.93
CA LYS A 154 2.45 37.94 -3.02
C LYS A 154 1.48 36.97 -3.71
N ALA A 155 2.04 35.90 -4.26
CA ALA A 155 1.35 34.87 -4.99
C ALA A 155 1.36 33.54 -4.21
N ALA A 156 0.36 32.71 -4.43
CA ALA A 156 0.24 31.43 -3.79
C ALA A 156 -0.11 30.33 -4.80
N VAL A 157 0.42 29.12 -4.61
CA VAL A 157 -0.07 27.90 -5.24
C VAL A 157 -1.02 27.21 -4.28
N VAL A 158 -2.23 26.90 -4.74
CA VAL A 158 -3.34 26.43 -3.89
C VAL A 158 -3.76 25.02 -4.32
N GLY A 159 -4.00 24.16 -3.36
CA GLY A 159 -4.56 22.82 -3.64
C GLY A 159 -5.97 22.91 -4.24
N GLU A 160 -6.28 22.01 -5.16
CA GLU A 160 -7.54 22.01 -5.91
C GLU A 160 -8.78 22.01 -5.00
N GLU A 161 -8.76 21.21 -3.96
CA GLU A 161 -9.88 21.10 -3.02
C GLU A 161 -10.01 22.37 -2.15
N THR A 162 -8.87 22.96 -1.74
CA THR A 162 -8.86 24.26 -1.05
C THR A 162 -9.41 25.36 -1.95
N ALA A 163 -9.02 25.42 -3.23
CA ALA A 163 -9.51 26.37 -4.20
C ALA A 163 -11.04 26.26 -4.40
N LYS A 164 -11.54 25.02 -4.52
CA LYS A 164 -12.99 24.74 -4.61
C LYS A 164 -13.75 25.22 -3.36
N ARG A 165 -13.25 24.91 -2.15
CA ARG A 165 -13.88 25.34 -0.89
C ARG A 165 -13.91 26.86 -0.73
N LEU A 166 -12.84 27.54 -1.11
CA LEU A 166 -12.76 28.99 -1.05
C LEU A 166 -13.53 29.69 -2.17
N GLY A 167 -13.88 28.98 -3.25
CA GLY A 167 -14.49 29.53 -4.45
C GLY A 167 -13.57 30.45 -5.24
N ILE A 168 -12.26 30.14 -5.30
CA ILE A 168 -11.22 30.94 -5.96
C ILE A 168 -10.60 30.19 -7.14
N ARG A 169 -10.12 30.96 -8.12
CA ARG A 169 -9.41 30.49 -9.31
C ARG A 169 -8.09 31.22 -9.48
N SER A 170 -7.30 30.80 -10.45
CA SER A 170 -6.06 31.52 -10.82
C SER A 170 -6.35 33.00 -11.13
N GLY A 171 -5.51 33.88 -10.60
CA GLY A 171 -5.66 35.33 -10.67
C GLY A 171 -6.51 35.98 -9.57
N ASP A 172 -7.35 35.19 -8.88
CA ASP A 172 -8.18 35.72 -7.80
C ASP A 172 -7.34 36.06 -6.56
N LYS A 173 -7.88 36.98 -5.74
CA LYS A 173 -7.25 37.38 -4.48
C LYS A 173 -8.01 36.78 -3.30
N PHE A 174 -7.27 36.26 -2.35
CA PHE A 174 -7.79 35.74 -1.09
C PHE A 174 -6.99 36.28 0.09
N ARG A 175 -7.57 36.22 1.29
CA ARG A 175 -6.94 36.67 2.52
C ARG A 175 -6.43 35.48 3.31
N LEU A 176 -5.14 35.50 3.66
CA LEU A 176 -4.54 34.53 4.57
C LEU A 176 -4.39 35.18 5.96
N ILE A 177 -4.81 34.46 6.99
CA ILE A 177 -4.79 34.92 8.38
C ILE A 177 -3.94 33.94 9.17
N THR A 178 -2.79 34.40 9.65
CA THR A 178 -1.91 33.65 10.55
C THR A 178 -2.14 34.06 11.98
N ALA A 179 -2.02 33.12 12.91
CA ALA A 179 -2.10 33.40 14.34
C ALA A 179 -0.70 33.79 14.85
N GLN A 180 -0.62 34.85 15.62
CA GLN A 180 0.60 35.32 16.31
C GLN A 180 0.38 35.28 17.80
N ALA A 181 1.17 34.47 18.52
CA ALA A 181 1.22 34.54 19.97
C ALA A 181 2.23 35.65 20.39
N ASN A 182 1.80 36.59 21.20
CA ASN A 182 2.66 37.55 21.86
C ASN A 182 3.30 36.95 23.12
N ALA A 183 4.31 37.62 23.70
CA ALA A 183 4.98 37.17 24.91
C ALA A 183 4.05 37.10 26.14
N ASP A 184 2.94 37.80 26.10
CA ASP A 184 1.88 37.84 27.14
C ASP A 184 0.78 36.76 26.91
N GLY A 185 0.94 35.90 25.91
CA GLY A 185 -0.02 34.83 25.56
C GLY A 185 -1.22 35.33 24.76
N THR A 186 -1.30 36.63 24.41
CA THR A 186 -2.37 37.13 23.54
C THR A 186 -2.09 36.72 22.08
N VAL A 187 -3.11 36.20 21.40
CA VAL A 187 -3.01 35.82 19.99
C VAL A 187 -3.52 36.95 19.11
N LEU A 188 -2.64 37.59 18.36
CA LEU A 188 -2.99 38.62 17.38
C LEU A 188 -3.01 38.04 15.98
N PRO A 189 -4.14 38.14 15.25
CA PRO A 189 -4.19 37.70 13.87
C PRO A 189 -3.46 38.69 12.96
N LYS A 190 -2.60 38.17 12.06
CA LYS A 190 -1.99 38.94 10.97
C LYS A 190 -2.62 38.47 9.65
N ALA A 191 -3.21 39.43 8.93
CA ALA A 191 -3.86 39.15 7.65
C ALA A 191 -2.98 39.64 6.48
N ALA A 192 -2.78 38.79 5.49
CA ALA A 192 -2.11 39.11 4.23
C ALA A 192 -3.05 38.85 3.05
N LEU A 193 -2.99 39.69 2.04
CA LEU A 193 -3.70 39.53 0.80
C LEU A 193 -2.75 38.87 -0.22
N LEU A 194 -3.13 37.72 -0.72
CA LEU A 194 -2.36 36.94 -1.70
C LEU A 194 -3.19 36.76 -2.99
N SER A 195 -2.52 36.60 -4.12
CA SER A 195 -3.13 36.22 -5.40
C SER A 195 -2.86 34.75 -5.68
N VAL A 196 -3.79 34.05 -6.32
CA VAL A 196 -3.62 32.66 -6.75
C VAL A 196 -2.78 32.65 -8.04
N ALA A 197 -1.57 32.10 -8.01
CA ALA A 197 -0.74 31.88 -9.20
C ALA A 197 -1.21 30.64 -9.97
N ALA A 198 -1.36 29.53 -9.26
CA ALA A 198 -1.79 28.28 -9.83
C ALA A 198 -2.65 27.48 -8.83
N VAL A 199 -3.52 26.67 -9.39
CA VAL A 199 -4.24 25.61 -8.64
C VAL A 199 -3.65 24.28 -9.05
N VAL A 200 -3.27 23.48 -8.05
CA VAL A 200 -2.59 22.19 -8.26
C VAL A 200 -3.35 21.06 -7.58
N SER A 201 -3.27 19.89 -8.17
CA SER A 201 -3.77 18.66 -7.56
C SER A 201 -2.63 17.67 -7.38
N SER A 202 -2.44 17.19 -6.16
CA SER A 202 -1.51 16.10 -5.85
C SER A 202 -2.13 14.72 -6.11
N GLY A 203 -3.43 14.67 -6.43
CA GLY A 203 -4.22 13.44 -6.49
C GLY A 203 -4.50 12.84 -5.10
N TYR A 204 -4.24 13.61 -4.03
CA TYR A 204 -4.54 13.23 -2.66
C TYR A 204 -5.42 14.32 -2.05
N GLN A 205 -6.71 14.05 -1.96
CA GLN A 205 -7.70 15.08 -1.61
C GLN A 205 -7.44 15.70 -0.23
N GLU A 206 -6.96 14.93 0.74
CA GLU A 206 -6.64 15.47 2.07
C GLU A 206 -5.54 16.53 2.01
N LEU A 207 -4.51 16.31 1.19
CA LEU A 207 -3.42 17.27 1.01
C LEU A 207 -3.88 18.47 0.18
N ASP A 208 -4.62 18.21 -0.90
CA ASP A 208 -5.21 19.25 -1.75
C ASP A 208 -6.22 20.14 -0.99
N ALA A 209 -6.81 19.61 0.11
CA ALA A 209 -7.71 20.33 1.01
C ALA A 209 -6.97 21.12 2.12
N ALA A 210 -5.69 20.82 2.34
CA ALA A 210 -4.93 21.43 3.43
C ALA A 210 -3.84 22.39 2.94
N TRP A 211 -3.18 22.10 1.81
CA TRP A 211 -1.94 22.79 1.46
C TRP A 211 -2.09 24.05 0.64
N LEU A 212 -1.26 25.01 1.00
CA LEU A 212 -1.09 26.28 0.33
C LEU A 212 0.40 26.64 0.35
N PHE A 213 0.98 26.81 -0.84
CA PHE A 213 2.39 27.21 -0.96
C PHE A 213 2.51 28.70 -1.19
N VAL A 214 3.46 29.33 -0.51
CA VAL A 214 3.85 30.73 -0.69
C VAL A 214 5.36 30.82 -0.91
N PRO A 215 5.87 31.86 -1.60
CA PRO A 215 7.30 32.07 -1.68
C PRO A 215 7.92 32.25 -0.29
N LEU A 216 9.14 31.78 -0.10
CA LEU A 216 9.84 31.83 1.19
C LEU A 216 9.93 33.26 1.77
N ASP A 217 10.22 34.24 0.93
CA ASP A 217 10.26 35.66 1.33
C ASP A 217 8.92 36.12 1.87
N THR A 218 7.83 35.76 1.17
CA THR A 218 6.47 36.07 1.61
C THR A 218 6.16 35.34 2.92
N GLY A 219 6.66 34.10 3.10
CA GLY A 219 6.55 33.37 4.35
C GLY A 219 7.15 34.14 5.53
N PHE A 220 8.37 34.63 5.41
CA PHE A 220 9.00 35.47 6.45
C PHE A 220 8.24 36.78 6.71
N ASP A 221 7.60 37.36 5.68
CA ASP A 221 6.79 38.56 5.83
C ASP A 221 5.49 38.32 6.59
N ILE A 222 4.83 37.17 6.39
CA ILE A 222 3.50 36.90 6.93
C ILE A 222 3.53 36.04 8.22
N ILE A 223 4.58 35.25 8.41
CA ILE A 223 4.79 34.38 9.57
C ILE A 223 5.74 35.08 10.53
N ARG A 224 5.35 35.25 11.78
CA ARG A 224 6.26 35.80 12.79
C ARG A 224 7.24 34.74 13.25
N ALA A 225 8.44 35.16 13.62
CA ALA A 225 9.43 34.30 14.25
C ALA A 225 8.82 33.53 15.44
N GLY A 226 8.95 32.21 15.44
CA GLY A 226 8.41 31.34 16.49
C GLY A 226 6.97 30.85 16.27
N ALA A 227 6.26 31.35 15.25
CA ALA A 227 4.88 30.89 14.97
C ALA A 227 4.83 29.68 13.99
N GLY A 228 5.91 29.40 13.28
CA GLY A 228 6.03 28.29 12.35
C GLY A 228 7.12 27.29 12.72
N THR A 229 7.11 26.14 12.10
CA THR A 229 8.19 25.15 12.11
C THR A 229 9.15 25.48 10.97
N TYR A 230 10.43 25.56 11.27
CA TYR A 230 11.48 25.81 10.28
C TYR A 230 12.22 24.52 10.00
N SER A 231 12.23 24.09 8.76
CA SER A 231 12.91 22.87 8.37
C SER A 231 13.64 23.03 7.04
N VAL A 232 14.68 22.23 6.83
CA VAL A 232 15.32 22.11 5.52
C VAL A 232 15.05 20.71 5.00
N LEU A 233 14.39 20.63 3.86
CA LEU A 233 14.07 19.40 3.16
C LEU A 233 15.28 18.95 2.36
N ILE A 234 15.85 17.80 2.70
CA ILE A 234 17.11 17.31 2.13
C ILE A 234 16.83 16.09 1.28
N GLU A 235 17.31 16.14 0.05
CA GLU A 235 17.22 15.05 -0.91
C GLU A 235 18.57 14.35 -1.09
N THR A 236 18.51 13.05 -1.24
CA THR A 236 19.63 12.18 -1.59
C THR A 236 19.27 11.42 -2.87
N GLU A 237 20.17 10.63 -3.43
CA GLU A 237 19.87 9.85 -4.64
C GLU A 237 18.70 8.87 -4.46
N ASN A 238 18.57 8.25 -3.26
CA ASN A 238 17.54 7.26 -3.01
C ASN A 238 17.10 7.25 -1.54
N ALA A 239 15.83 7.56 -1.30
CA ALA A 239 15.20 7.56 0.03
C ALA A 239 15.23 6.20 0.75
N PHE A 240 15.32 5.10 0.00
CA PHE A 240 15.29 3.73 0.54
C PHE A 240 16.69 3.10 0.65
N SER A 241 17.75 3.84 0.33
CA SER A 241 19.12 3.35 0.41
C SER A 241 19.57 3.19 1.87
N PRO A 242 20.29 2.11 2.21
CA PRO A 242 20.96 1.99 3.50
C PRO A 242 21.97 3.12 3.76
N GLU A 243 22.44 3.80 2.72
CA GLU A 243 23.37 4.93 2.81
C GLU A 243 22.72 6.17 3.45
N LEU A 244 21.38 6.27 3.44
CA LEU A 244 20.66 7.38 4.06
C LEU A 244 21.01 7.56 5.54
N VAL A 245 21.19 6.45 6.27
CA VAL A 245 21.64 6.47 7.68
C VAL A 245 23.04 7.09 7.81
N ARG A 246 23.93 6.80 6.86
CA ARG A 246 25.29 7.33 6.85
C ARG A 246 25.30 8.83 6.59
N VAL A 247 24.50 9.29 5.63
CA VAL A 247 24.32 10.73 5.32
C VAL A 247 23.73 11.45 6.54
N GLN A 248 22.69 10.92 7.19
CA GLN A 248 22.10 11.49 8.40
C GLN A 248 23.15 11.63 9.52
N ASN A 249 23.95 10.59 9.76
CA ASN A 249 24.98 10.63 10.80
C ASN A 249 26.06 11.67 10.46
N SER A 250 26.51 11.76 9.21
CA SER A 250 27.46 12.78 8.77
C SER A 250 26.93 14.20 8.99
N MET A 251 25.64 14.42 8.77
CA MET A 251 24.97 15.69 9.06
C MET A 251 24.87 15.99 10.54
N ARG A 252 24.50 15.01 11.34
CA ARG A 252 24.48 15.14 12.81
C ARG A 252 25.84 15.50 13.36
N ASP A 253 26.91 14.85 12.87
CA ASP A 253 28.27 15.13 13.30
C ASP A 253 28.74 16.55 12.92
N ALA A 254 28.36 17.03 11.72
CA ALA A 254 28.78 18.33 11.20
C ALA A 254 27.94 19.51 11.72
N PHE A 255 26.65 19.31 12.02
CA PHE A 255 25.67 20.38 12.28
C PHE A 255 24.79 20.15 13.50
N SER A 256 25.21 19.31 14.47
CA SER A 256 24.42 18.95 15.68
C SER A 256 24.04 20.14 16.56
N LEU A 257 24.72 21.25 16.47
CA LEU A 257 24.40 22.48 17.20
C LEU A 257 23.43 23.40 16.44
N ASP A 258 23.24 23.13 15.15
CA ASP A 258 22.51 24.02 14.24
C ASP A 258 21.11 23.50 13.91
N ALA A 259 20.92 22.16 13.87
CA ALA A 259 19.66 21.51 13.53
C ALA A 259 19.61 20.06 14.02
N ASP A 260 18.38 19.55 14.18
CA ASP A 260 18.09 18.14 14.44
C ASP A 260 17.72 17.46 13.11
N PHE A 261 18.29 16.29 12.84
CA PHE A 261 18.13 15.58 11.57
C PHE A 261 17.29 14.32 11.76
N TYR A 262 16.17 14.25 11.06
CA TYR A 262 15.23 13.15 11.06
C TYR A 262 15.08 12.57 9.65
N ARG A 263 15.10 11.25 9.55
CA ARG A 263 14.75 10.57 8.29
C ARG A 263 13.24 10.54 8.12
N TRP A 264 12.80 10.37 6.87
CA TRP A 264 11.38 10.24 6.51
C TRP A 264 10.67 9.12 7.28
N ASP A 265 11.36 8.00 7.56
CA ASP A 265 10.81 6.85 8.31
C ASP A 265 10.73 7.13 9.82
N GLU A 266 11.62 7.94 10.38
CA GLU A 266 11.56 8.41 11.77
C GLU A 266 10.40 9.40 11.99
N LEU A 267 10.20 10.35 11.08
CA LEU A 267 9.13 11.35 11.16
C LEU A 267 7.72 10.78 10.99
N ASN A 268 7.59 9.70 10.24
CA ASN A 268 6.30 9.08 9.96
C ASN A 268 6.16 7.69 10.57
N GLN A 269 6.90 7.40 11.65
CA GLN A 269 6.94 6.08 12.28
C GLN A 269 5.54 5.55 12.60
N ASP A 270 4.67 6.36 13.19
CA ASP A 270 3.31 5.96 13.54
C ASP A 270 2.48 5.49 12.33
N LYS A 271 2.64 6.16 11.19
CA LYS A 271 1.94 5.78 9.96
C LYS A 271 2.45 4.45 9.42
N TYR A 272 3.78 4.25 9.46
CA TYR A 272 4.39 3.00 8.98
C TYR A 272 4.10 1.82 9.90
N GLU A 273 4.09 2.02 11.21
CA GLU A 273 3.69 0.99 12.17
C GLU A 273 2.23 0.57 11.95
N ASN A 274 1.34 1.51 11.69
CA ASN A 274 -0.06 1.22 11.34
C ASN A 274 -0.17 0.43 10.02
N PHE A 275 0.59 0.79 8.99
CA PHE A 275 0.62 0.05 7.73
C PHE A 275 1.19 -1.37 7.92
N ALA A 276 2.28 -1.52 8.68
CA ALA A 276 2.87 -2.81 8.98
C ALA A 276 1.89 -3.69 9.76
N SER A 277 1.22 -3.16 10.77
CA SER A 277 0.21 -3.86 11.56
C SER A 277 -0.97 -4.31 10.71
N THR A 278 -1.48 -3.44 9.85
CA THR A 278 -2.56 -3.77 8.91
C THR A 278 -2.13 -4.87 7.94
N LYS A 279 -0.90 -4.81 7.40
CA LYS A 279 -0.36 -5.85 6.53
C LYS A 279 -0.27 -7.20 7.25
N ILE A 280 0.23 -7.22 8.49
CA ILE A 280 0.33 -8.45 9.30
C ILE A 280 -1.07 -9.02 9.54
N MET A 281 -2.04 -8.20 9.90
CA MET A 281 -3.43 -8.63 10.10
C MET A 281 -4.04 -9.23 8.82
N LEU A 282 -3.83 -8.60 7.67
CA LEU A 282 -4.28 -9.12 6.37
C LEU A 282 -3.64 -10.47 6.05
N VAL A 283 -2.31 -10.60 6.21
CA VAL A 283 -1.59 -11.85 5.99
C VAL A 283 -2.11 -12.95 6.92
N PHE A 284 -2.39 -12.63 8.18
CA PHE A 284 -2.96 -13.59 9.15
C PHE A 284 -4.35 -14.08 8.73
N ILE A 285 -5.26 -13.17 8.35
CA ILE A 285 -6.61 -13.54 7.86
C ILE A 285 -6.49 -14.44 6.61
N MET A 286 -5.59 -14.08 5.69
CA MET A 286 -5.38 -14.86 4.47
C MET A 286 -4.79 -16.24 4.75
N LEU A 287 -3.89 -16.35 5.73
CA LEU A 287 -3.36 -17.64 6.18
C LEU A 287 -4.49 -18.54 6.74
N LEU A 288 -5.44 -17.97 7.47
CA LEU A 288 -6.62 -18.71 7.93
C LEU A 288 -7.47 -19.23 6.75
N ILE A 289 -7.64 -18.45 5.69
CA ILE A 289 -8.37 -18.89 4.49
C ILE A 289 -7.65 -20.07 3.83
N VAL A 290 -6.34 -20.00 3.69
CA VAL A 290 -5.52 -21.10 3.15
C VAL A 290 -5.60 -22.33 4.06
N LEU A 291 -5.60 -22.14 5.38
CA LEU A 291 -5.76 -23.24 6.33
C LEU A 291 -7.10 -23.93 6.16
N VAL A 292 -8.20 -23.20 6.01
CA VAL A 292 -9.54 -23.79 5.72
C VAL A 292 -9.51 -24.54 4.39
N ALA A 293 -8.89 -23.98 3.35
CA ALA A 293 -8.73 -24.65 2.06
C ALA A 293 -7.93 -25.95 2.16
N THR A 294 -6.89 -26.00 3.01
CA THR A 294 -6.08 -27.21 3.23
C THR A 294 -6.81 -28.29 4.03
N ILE A 295 -7.77 -27.94 4.89
CA ILE A 295 -8.64 -28.91 5.56
C ILE A 295 -9.48 -29.69 4.53
N ASN A 296 -9.88 -29.04 3.44
CA ASN A 296 -10.58 -29.71 2.35
C ASN A 296 -9.73 -30.80 1.68
N ILE A 297 -8.40 -30.62 1.57
CA ILE A 297 -7.48 -31.68 1.12
C ILE A 297 -7.55 -32.88 2.06
N SER A 298 -7.46 -32.63 3.36
CA SER A 298 -7.51 -33.70 4.35
C SER A 298 -8.79 -34.51 4.22
N SER A 299 -9.95 -33.84 4.12
CA SER A 299 -11.25 -34.48 3.94
C SER A 299 -11.33 -35.30 2.64
N SER A 300 -10.82 -34.75 1.53
CA SER A 300 -10.77 -35.43 0.24
C SER A 300 -9.87 -36.66 0.26
N LEU A 301 -8.72 -36.57 0.94
CA LEU A 301 -7.81 -37.72 1.11
C LEU A 301 -8.43 -38.80 2.00
N VAL A 302 -9.16 -38.45 3.06
CA VAL A 302 -9.89 -39.43 3.88
C VAL A 302 -10.91 -40.18 3.03
N MET A 303 -11.67 -39.45 2.19
CA MET A 303 -12.63 -40.05 1.26
C MET A 303 -11.95 -40.95 0.24
N LEU A 304 -10.82 -40.52 -0.31
CA LEU A 304 -10.00 -41.30 -1.25
C LEU A 304 -9.49 -42.59 -0.59
N VAL A 305 -9.02 -42.51 0.66
CA VAL A 305 -8.58 -43.70 1.43
C VAL A 305 -9.74 -44.68 1.61
N ALA A 306 -10.93 -44.19 1.93
CA ALA A 306 -12.13 -45.02 2.11
C ALA A 306 -12.52 -45.72 0.81
N GLU A 307 -12.52 -45.02 -0.34
CA GLU A 307 -12.82 -45.59 -1.66
C GLU A 307 -11.78 -46.62 -2.09
N LYS A 308 -10.50 -46.33 -1.85
CA LYS A 308 -9.37 -47.19 -2.25
C LYS A 308 -9.00 -48.28 -1.23
N ARG A 309 -9.80 -48.45 -0.20
CA ARG A 309 -9.52 -49.33 0.93
C ARG A 309 -9.24 -50.79 0.49
N ARG A 310 -10.01 -51.28 -0.49
CA ARG A 310 -9.85 -52.65 -1.05
C ARG A 310 -8.52 -52.78 -1.83
N GLU A 311 -8.21 -51.79 -2.63
CA GLU A 311 -6.95 -51.77 -3.40
C GLU A 311 -5.73 -51.71 -2.46
N ILE A 312 -5.81 -50.88 -1.39
CA ILE A 312 -4.82 -50.80 -0.32
C ILE A 312 -4.62 -52.16 0.36
N ALA A 313 -5.71 -52.85 0.68
CA ALA A 313 -5.66 -54.17 1.31
C ALA A 313 -4.95 -55.19 0.41
N VAL A 314 -5.27 -55.23 -0.90
CA VAL A 314 -4.59 -56.12 -1.90
C VAL A 314 -3.09 -55.80 -2.00
N ILE A 315 -2.71 -54.52 -2.12
CA ILE A 315 -1.32 -54.10 -2.17
C ILE A 315 -0.57 -54.55 -0.92
N LYS A 316 -1.19 -54.46 0.27
CA LYS A 316 -0.58 -54.95 1.52
C LYS A 316 -0.42 -56.44 1.55
N SER A 317 -1.41 -57.20 1.05
CA SER A 317 -1.32 -58.66 0.97
C SER A 317 -0.21 -59.13 0.02
N LEU A 318 0.14 -58.32 -0.99
CA LEU A 318 1.26 -58.51 -1.89
C LEU A 318 2.62 -58.01 -1.37
N GLY A 319 2.70 -57.67 -0.08
CA GLY A 319 3.93 -57.21 0.57
C GLY A 319 4.16 -55.68 0.58
N GLY A 320 3.13 -54.88 0.33
CA GLY A 320 3.16 -53.43 0.48
C GLY A 320 3.40 -53.02 1.89
N THR A 321 4.44 -52.18 2.14
CA THR A 321 4.77 -51.72 3.47
C THR A 321 3.85 -50.56 3.91
N ARG A 322 3.54 -50.49 5.22
CA ARG A 322 2.75 -49.43 5.84
C ARG A 322 3.26 -48.03 5.49
N HIS A 323 4.58 -47.83 5.59
CA HIS A 323 5.22 -46.54 5.31
C HIS A 323 5.17 -46.20 3.81
N GLY A 324 5.29 -47.20 2.91
CA GLY A 324 5.24 -46.98 1.47
C GLY A 324 3.86 -46.48 1.01
N ILE A 325 2.77 -47.03 1.59
CA ILE A 325 1.40 -46.59 1.32
C ILE A 325 1.15 -45.19 1.91
N ALA A 326 1.55 -44.96 3.15
CA ALA A 326 1.42 -43.63 3.76
C ALA A 326 2.17 -42.56 2.94
N LEU A 327 3.36 -42.88 2.46
CA LEU A 327 4.17 -41.99 1.63
C LEU A 327 3.48 -41.68 0.27
N ALA A 328 2.77 -42.67 -0.31
CA ALA A 328 2.03 -42.46 -1.55
C ALA A 328 0.85 -41.47 -1.35
N PHE A 329 0.07 -41.61 -0.27
CA PHE A 329 -1.03 -40.71 0.02
C PHE A 329 -0.53 -39.33 0.46
N LEU A 330 0.56 -39.23 1.21
CA LEU A 330 1.20 -38.00 1.56
C LEU A 330 1.67 -37.25 0.30
N ALA A 331 2.34 -37.93 -0.63
CA ALA A 331 2.75 -37.36 -1.90
C ALA A 331 1.56 -36.90 -2.75
N ALA A 332 0.46 -37.66 -2.76
CA ALA A 332 -0.76 -37.28 -3.47
C ALA A 332 -1.37 -35.98 -2.92
N GLY A 333 -1.47 -35.84 -1.61
CA GLY A 333 -2.00 -34.62 -0.97
C GLY A 333 -1.09 -33.41 -1.17
N THR A 334 0.24 -33.60 -1.05
CA THR A 334 1.21 -32.54 -1.32
C THR A 334 1.17 -32.11 -2.80
N ALA A 335 1.02 -33.06 -3.72
CA ALA A 335 0.89 -32.76 -5.15
C ALA A 335 -0.43 -32.03 -5.47
N ALA A 336 -1.52 -32.32 -4.76
CA ALA A 336 -2.76 -31.56 -4.89
C ALA A 336 -2.59 -30.12 -4.41
N GLY A 337 -1.91 -29.91 -3.28
CA GLY A 337 -1.56 -28.58 -2.78
C GLY A 337 -0.66 -27.79 -3.75
N PHE A 338 0.38 -28.42 -4.25
CA PHE A 338 1.27 -27.84 -5.26
C PHE A 338 0.55 -27.54 -6.58
N GLY A 339 -0.35 -28.43 -7.03
CA GLY A 339 -1.20 -28.19 -8.19
C GLY A 339 -2.14 -27.00 -8.01
N GLY A 340 -2.70 -26.83 -6.81
CA GLY A 340 -3.49 -25.64 -6.45
C GLY A 340 -2.69 -24.35 -6.54
N VAL A 341 -1.44 -24.35 -6.07
CA VAL A 341 -0.51 -23.21 -6.19
C VAL A 341 -0.17 -22.94 -7.67
N LEU A 342 0.12 -23.98 -8.47
CA LEU A 342 0.44 -23.84 -9.89
C LEU A 342 -0.69 -23.18 -10.70
N ILE A 343 -1.93 -23.37 -10.31
CA ILE A 343 -3.10 -22.74 -10.94
C ILE A 343 -3.41 -21.39 -10.31
N GLY A 344 -3.43 -21.32 -8.97
CA GLY A 344 -3.84 -20.14 -8.23
C GLY A 344 -2.85 -18.97 -8.38
N LEU A 345 -1.54 -19.25 -8.40
CA LEU A 345 -0.51 -18.22 -8.50
C LEU A 345 -0.58 -17.43 -9.82
N PRO A 346 -0.58 -18.05 -11.00
CA PRO A 346 -0.69 -17.28 -12.25
C PRO A 346 -2.00 -16.51 -12.38
N ILE A 347 -3.12 -17.13 -11.97
CA ILE A 347 -4.43 -16.47 -11.99
C ILE A 347 -4.44 -15.28 -11.00
N GLY A 348 -3.91 -15.47 -9.79
CA GLY A 348 -3.80 -14.41 -8.79
C GLY A 348 -2.94 -13.25 -9.25
N LEU A 349 -1.79 -13.52 -9.88
CA LEU A 349 -0.94 -12.49 -10.47
C LEU A 349 -1.63 -11.76 -11.63
N ALA A 350 -2.29 -12.50 -12.52
CA ALA A 350 -3.06 -11.89 -13.61
C ALA A 350 -4.20 -10.98 -13.08
N CYS A 351 -4.90 -11.42 -12.04
CA CYS A 351 -5.92 -10.61 -11.39
C CYS A 351 -5.32 -9.38 -10.69
N ALA A 352 -4.18 -9.52 -10.03
CA ALA A 352 -3.49 -8.41 -9.36
C ALA A 352 -3.08 -7.32 -10.37
N VAL A 353 -2.45 -7.69 -11.46
CA VAL A 353 -2.04 -6.73 -12.53
C VAL A 353 -3.26 -6.03 -13.15
N ASN A 354 -4.39 -6.72 -13.27
CA ASN A 354 -5.61 -6.18 -13.88
C ASN A 354 -6.64 -5.71 -12.84
N VAL A 355 -6.23 -5.49 -11.59
CA VAL A 355 -7.17 -5.17 -10.49
C VAL A 355 -8.03 -3.94 -10.79
N LYS A 356 -7.46 -2.88 -11.38
CA LYS A 356 -8.18 -1.67 -11.79
C LYS A 356 -9.32 -1.99 -12.77
N SER A 357 -9.05 -2.78 -13.80
CA SER A 357 -10.06 -3.21 -14.78
C SER A 357 -11.16 -4.07 -14.13
N ILE A 358 -10.77 -4.92 -13.18
CA ILE A 358 -11.69 -5.76 -12.42
C ILE A 358 -12.62 -4.90 -11.56
N ILE A 359 -12.10 -3.91 -10.85
CA ILE A 359 -12.89 -2.99 -10.02
C ILE A 359 -13.88 -2.20 -10.88
N VAL A 360 -13.42 -1.62 -12.00
CA VAL A 360 -14.29 -0.89 -12.95
C VAL A 360 -15.39 -1.80 -13.53
N PHE A 361 -15.06 -3.07 -13.78
CA PHE A 361 -16.07 -4.06 -14.22
C PHE A 361 -17.13 -4.30 -13.14
N PHE A 362 -16.72 -4.48 -11.89
CA PHE A 362 -17.65 -4.64 -10.75
C PHE A 362 -18.49 -3.38 -10.52
N GLU A 363 -17.89 -2.20 -10.59
CA GLU A 363 -18.58 -0.91 -10.47
C GLU A 363 -19.69 -0.78 -11.52
N LYS A 364 -19.37 -1.03 -12.79
CA LYS A 364 -20.38 -1.04 -13.87
C LYS A 364 -21.47 -2.07 -13.63
N SER A 365 -21.10 -3.26 -13.13
CA SER A 365 -22.06 -4.34 -12.84
C SER A 365 -22.99 -3.98 -11.69
N VAL A 366 -22.45 -3.41 -10.60
CA VAL A 366 -23.25 -2.95 -9.45
C VAL A 366 -24.19 -1.82 -9.85
N ASN A 367 -23.69 -0.82 -10.59
CA ASN A 367 -24.52 0.29 -11.08
C ASN A 367 -25.60 -0.19 -12.07
N ALA A 368 -25.29 -1.16 -12.92
CA ALA A 368 -26.28 -1.77 -13.82
C ALA A 368 -27.36 -2.54 -13.02
N ALA A 369 -26.95 -3.32 -12.01
CA ALA A 369 -27.88 -4.04 -11.13
C ALA A 369 -28.76 -3.07 -10.32
N ALA A 370 -28.17 -2.00 -9.78
CA ALA A 370 -28.90 -0.96 -9.06
C ALA A 370 -29.94 -0.28 -9.96
N LYS A 371 -29.56 0.11 -11.18
CA LYS A 371 -30.48 0.68 -12.18
C LYS A 371 -31.62 -0.28 -12.51
N PHE A 372 -31.32 -1.57 -12.71
CA PHE A 372 -32.32 -2.59 -13.00
C PHE A 372 -33.33 -2.75 -11.86
N LEU A 373 -32.84 -2.78 -10.59
CA LEU A 373 -33.71 -2.83 -9.41
C LEU A 373 -34.59 -1.59 -9.24
N TYR A 374 -34.06 -0.39 -9.55
CA TYR A 374 -34.84 0.87 -9.52
C TYR A 374 -35.97 0.85 -10.57
N ILE A 375 -35.68 0.35 -11.79
CA ILE A 375 -36.68 0.21 -12.86
C ILE A 375 -37.80 -0.75 -12.41
N ILE A 376 -37.44 -1.91 -11.85
CA ILE A 376 -38.45 -2.90 -11.39
C ILE A 376 -39.34 -2.33 -10.28
N ARG A 377 -38.76 -1.49 -9.39
CA ARG A 377 -39.52 -0.87 -8.30
C ARG A 377 -40.26 0.39 -8.69
N GLY A 378 -40.16 0.86 -9.94
CA GLY A 378 -40.85 2.05 -10.44
C GLY A 378 -40.32 3.38 -9.89
N TYR A 379 -39.06 3.40 -9.37
CA TYR A 379 -38.42 4.63 -8.93
C TYR A 379 -37.78 5.39 -10.07
N ASP A 380 -37.63 6.72 -9.91
CA ASP A 380 -37.02 7.57 -10.92
C ASP A 380 -35.51 7.30 -11.01
N ILE A 381 -35.01 6.93 -12.19
CA ILE A 381 -33.61 6.61 -12.45
C ILE A 381 -32.70 7.83 -12.24
N HIS A 382 -33.22 9.06 -12.40
CA HIS A 382 -32.46 10.29 -12.21
C HIS A 382 -32.13 10.57 -10.72
N ALA A 383 -32.83 9.93 -9.80
CA ALA A 383 -32.56 10.02 -8.36
C ALA A 383 -31.49 9.05 -7.87
N LEU A 384 -31.01 8.12 -8.74
CA LEU A 384 -29.98 7.16 -8.38
C LEU A 384 -28.60 7.82 -8.41
N ALA A 385 -27.98 8.01 -7.25
CA ALA A 385 -26.58 8.42 -7.16
C ALA A 385 -25.67 7.32 -7.77
N HIS A 386 -24.69 7.73 -8.55
CA HIS A 386 -23.67 6.82 -9.06
C HIS A 386 -22.87 6.27 -7.89
N ILE A 387 -22.69 4.96 -7.84
CA ILE A 387 -21.90 4.29 -6.82
C ILE A 387 -20.48 4.16 -7.38
N ASP A 388 -19.58 5.00 -6.90
CA ASP A 388 -18.16 4.89 -7.18
C ASP A 388 -17.53 3.91 -6.17
N LEU A 389 -17.04 2.77 -6.64
CA LEU A 389 -16.34 1.80 -5.80
C LEU A 389 -14.93 2.27 -5.44
N MET A 390 -14.37 3.16 -6.24
CA MET A 390 -13.10 3.81 -5.99
C MET A 390 -13.31 5.32 -6.02
N ASP A 391 -13.65 5.88 -4.86
CA ASP A 391 -13.69 7.34 -4.71
C ASP A 391 -12.26 7.88 -4.67
N PRO A 392 -11.86 8.76 -5.61
CA PRO A 392 -10.55 9.41 -5.60
C PRO A 392 -10.23 10.16 -4.30
N ALA A 393 -11.27 10.49 -3.53
CA ALA A 393 -11.15 11.15 -2.24
C ALA A 393 -10.40 10.29 -1.19
N TYR A 394 -10.58 8.98 -1.26
CA TYR A 394 -10.03 8.03 -0.28
C TYR A 394 -8.93 7.15 -0.86
N TYR A 395 -8.81 7.08 -2.19
CA TYR A 395 -7.85 6.21 -2.85
C TYR A 395 -6.98 6.99 -3.82
N LEU A 396 -5.74 6.56 -3.96
CA LEU A 396 -4.84 7.06 -5.00
C LEU A 396 -5.51 6.92 -6.37
N SER A 397 -5.48 7.98 -7.18
CA SER A 397 -5.99 7.97 -8.56
C SER A 397 -5.34 6.87 -9.43
N GLU A 398 -4.16 6.41 -9.01
CA GLU A 398 -3.47 5.25 -9.59
C GLU A 398 -3.10 4.27 -8.48
N ILE A 399 -3.71 3.07 -8.52
CA ILE A 399 -3.27 1.96 -7.68
C ILE A 399 -1.99 1.39 -8.30
N SER A 400 -0.86 1.66 -7.67
CA SER A 400 0.38 0.97 -7.98
C SER A 400 0.28 -0.48 -7.53
N VAL A 401 0.48 -1.42 -8.44
CA VAL A 401 0.51 -2.85 -8.12
C VAL A 401 1.97 -3.27 -7.99
N VAL A 402 2.38 -3.60 -6.79
CA VAL A 402 3.74 -4.08 -6.50
C VAL A 402 3.67 -5.53 -6.06
N ILE A 403 4.31 -6.41 -6.82
CA ILE A 403 4.38 -7.84 -6.50
C ILE A 403 5.58 -8.07 -5.57
N PRO A 404 5.36 -8.31 -4.27
CA PRO A 404 6.44 -8.57 -3.35
C PRO A 404 6.89 -10.04 -3.50
N PHE A 405 7.96 -10.28 -4.23
CA PHE A 405 8.47 -11.64 -4.49
C PHE A 405 8.72 -12.43 -3.20
N ARG A 406 9.27 -11.80 -2.18
CA ARG A 406 9.55 -12.43 -0.87
C ARG A 406 8.27 -12.91 -0.21
N ASP A 407 7.26 -12.05 -0.11
CA ASP A 407 5.99 -12.37 0.56
C ASP A 407 5.22 -13.43 -0.24
N THR A 408 5.23 -13.33 -1.57
CA THR A 408 4.64 -14.34 -2.46
C THR A 408 5.31 -15.70 -2.30
N ALA A 409 6.64 -15.75 -2.21
CA ALA A 409 7.37 -16.99 -1.98
C ALA A 409 7.02 -17.61 -0.61
N VAL A 410 6.91 -16.80 0.45
CA VAL A 410 6.48 -17.25 1.79
C VAL A 410 5.09 -17.87 1.73
N ILE A 411 4.15 -17.26 1.01
CA ILE A 411 2.79 -17.79 0.84
C ILE A 411 2.81 -19.15 0.12
N VAL A 412 3.53 -19.25 -0.98
CA VAL A 412 3.67 -20.50 -1.75
C VAL A 412 4.23 -21.61 -0.87
N VAL A 413 5.33 -21.36 -0.18
CA VAL A 413 5.97 -22.33 0.71
C VAL A 413 5.02 -22.72 1.86
N SER A 414 4.39 -21.74 2.51
CA SER A 414 3.45 -21.98 3.60
C SER A 414 2.25 -22.81 3.15
N THR A 415 1.70 -22.53 1.95
CA THR A 415 0.58 -23.30 1.39
C THR A 415 0.95 -24.76 1.15
N VAL A 416 2.13 -25.01 0.58
CA VAL A 416 2.62 -26.38 0.34
C VAL A 416 2.91 -27.10 1.67
N LEU A 417 3.48 -26.42 2.65
CA LEU A 417 3.71 -26.98 3.99
C LEU A 417 2.41 -27.30 4.72
N LEU A 418 1.39 -26.43 4.64
CA LEU A 418 0.08 -26.68 5.21
C LEU A 418 -0.62 -27.85 4.51
N ALA A 419 -0.53 -27.98 3.18
CA ALA A 419 -1.04 -29.11 2.43
C ALA A 419 -0.36 -30.41 2.83
N LEU A 420 0.96 -30.40 3.01
CA LEU A 420 1.73 -31.52 3.54
C LEU A 420 1.22 -31.90 4.94
N ALA A 421 1.14 -30.97 5.87
CA ALA A 421 0.70 -31.21 7.23
C ALA A 421 -0.74 -31.76 7.28
N ALA A 422 -1.68 -31.20 6.53
CA ALA A 422 -3.06 -31.66 6.44
C ALA A 422 -3.17 -33.09 5.87
N SER A 423 -2.22 -33.49 5.03
CA SER A 423 -2.16 -34.81 4.42
C SER A 423 -1.61 -35.89 5.34
N VAL A 424 -0.93 -35.56 6.44
CA VAL A 424 -0.26 -36.52 7.34
C VAL A 424 -1.28 -37.48 7.98
N ILE A 425 -2.37 -36.98 8.51
CA ILE A 425 -3.38 -37.78 9.21
C ILE A 425 -4.06 -38.80 8.26
N PRO A 426 -4.60 -38.38 7.09
CA PRO A 426 -5.14 -39.33 6.12
C PRO A 426 -4.12 -40.37 5.63
N ALA A 427 -2.91 -39.94 5.34
CA ALA A 427 -1.83 -40.80 4.89
C ALA A 427 -1.46 -41.87 5.94
N TYR A 428 -1.38 -41.48 7.21
CA TYR A 428 -1.15 -42.40 8.31
C TYR A 428 -2.29 -43.42 8.44
N ARG A 429 -3.54 -42.98 8.31
CA ARG A 429 -4.73 -43.87 8.31
C ARG A 429 -4.65 -44.88 7.17
N ALA A 430 -4.33 -44.45 5.94
CA ALA A 430 -4.16 -45.32 4.79
C ALA A 430 -3.07 -46.38 5.04
N GLY A 431 -1.94 -45.98 5.63
CA GLY A 431 -0.87 -46.89 6.02
C GLY A 431 -1.28 -47.90 7.09
N ASN A 432 -2.27 -47.63 7.92
CA ASN A 432 -2.71 -48.49 9.04
C ASN A 432 -3.89 -49.40 8.71
N GLU A 433 -4.50 -49.32 7.52
CA GLU A 433 -5.57 -50.20 7.12
C GLU A 433 -5.19 -51.67 7.29
N LYS A 434 -6.11 -52.46 7.89
CA LYS A 434 -5.90 -53.90 8.17
C LYS A 434 -6.47 -54.76 7.03
N PRO A 435 -5.64 -55.50 6.27
CA PRO A 435 -6.08 -56.27 5.11
C PRO A 435 -7.18 -57.29 5.44
N LEU A 436 -7.03 -58.04 6.56
CA LEU A 436 -7.94 -59.10 6.95
C LEU A 436 -9.36 -58.59 7.28
N GLU A 437 -9.49 -57.44 7.94
CA GLU A 437 -10.79 -56.86 8.28
C GLU A 437 -11.50 -56.28 7.05
N THR A 438 -10.74 -55.74 6.11
CA THR A 438 -11.27 -55.11 4.90
C THR A 438 -11.74 -56.14 3.87
N LEU A 439 -11.01 -57.27 3.70
CA LEU A 439 -11.40 -58.34 2.81
C LEU A 439 -12.51 -59.26 3.31
N ARG A 440 -12.71 -59.32 4.65
CA ARG A 440 -13.76 -60.14 5.30
C ARG A 440 -15.14 -59.46 5.35
N LYS A 441 -15.22 -58.16 5.22
CA LYS A 441 -16.48 -57.38 5.24
C LYS A 441 -17.17 -57.26 3.88
N VAL A 442 -16.70 -58.00 2.89
CA VAL A 442 -17.29 -58.21 1.59
C VAL A 442 -17.81 -59.65 1.56
#